data_60e7bf3472f88c6b22f63c9fa0d59329
#
_entry.id   60e7bf3472f88c6b22f63c9fa0d59329
#
_cell.length_a   1.000
_cell.length_b   1.000
_cell.length_c   1.000
_cell.angle_alpha   90.00
_cell.angle_beta   90.00
_cell.angle_gamma   90.00
#
_symmetry.space_group_name_H-M   'P 1'
#
loop_
_entity.id
_entity.type
_entity.pdbx_description
1 polymer ?
#
loop_
_entity_poly.entity_id
_entity_poly.type
_entity_poly.pdbx_seq_one_letter_code
_entity_poly.pdbx_strand_id
1 'polypeptide(L)'
;MRAPLVGALAVCVSGCSPVGFGFLHPAGPVASAQRELFFWIVGLSLVVVLPVLLLTPVLLWRYRYGQRQAAYRPRWEFSLPLETLSWGVPVLVVVLLGVLTWERTRQLDPYRPLPGPAPAFEVQAIALDWKWLFIYPQQGVATVNELVIPSGRSVHLSMTSATVMQSLMIPRLAGQMYAMAGMQTEQYLQADAPGEFAGRNTQFNGFGF
;
A
#
# COMPACT_ATOMS: atom_id res chain seq x y z
N MET A 1 22.99 -32.63 -4.64
CA MET A 1 22.92 -31.30 -4.03
C MET A 1 21.85 -30.34 -4.60
N ARG A 2 20.81 -30.83 -5.28
CA ARG A 2 19.70 -29.98 -5.85
C ARG A 2 18.42 -29.97 -5.02
N ALA A 3 18.23 -30.95 -4.15
CA ALA A 3 17.02 -31.09 -3.32
C ALA A 3 16.83 -29.99 -2.24
N PRO A 4 17.85 -29.50 -1.51
CA PRO A 4 17.65 -28.49 -0.48
C PRO A 4 17.27 -27.11 -1.03
N LEU A 5 17.66 -26.76 -2.26
CA LEU A 5 17.33 -25.49 -2.90
C LEU A 5 15.86 -25.43 -3.32
N VAL A 6 15.29 -26.54 -3.80
CA VAL A 6 13.89 -26.63 -4.18
C VAL A 6 12.99 -26.59 -2.92
N GLY A 7 13.44 -27.24 -1.84
CA GLY A 7 12.73 -27.18 -0.54
C GLY A 7 12.72 -25.77 0.07
N ALA A 8 13.85 -25.05 0.00
CA ALA A 8 13.93 -23.67 0.48
C ALA A 8 13.05 -22.71 -0.34
N LEU A 9 12.98 -22.88 -1.67
CA LEU A 9 12.11 -22.08 -2.53
C LEU A 9 10.62 -22.34 -2.25
N ALA A 10 10.23 -23.59 -1.99
CA ALA A 10 8.87 -23.97 -1.66
C ALA A 10 8.41 -23.39 -0.30
N VAL A 11 9.29 -23.31 0.70
CA VAL A 11 9.00 -22.70 2.00
C VAL A 11 8.81 -21.17 1.89
N CYS A 12 9.54 -20.49 1.01
CA CYS A 12 9.37 -19.06 0.78
C CYS A 12 8.03 -18.71 0.12
N VAL A 13 7.42 -19.62 -0.65
CA VAL A 13 6.14 -19.38 -1.33
C VAL A 13 4.93 -19.69 -0.43
N SER A 14 5.10 -20.53 0.59
CA SER A 14 4.00 -20.93 1.49
C SER A 14 3.60 -19.87 2.53
N GLY A 15 4.35 -18.78 2.66
CA GLY A 15 4.06 -17.68 3.60
C GLY A 15 2.92 -16.74 3.20
N CYS A 16 2.42 -16.83 1.97
CA CYS A 16 1.27 -16.02 1.52
C CYS A 16 -0.03 -16.71 1.92
N SER A 17 -0.53 -16.40 3.13
CA SER A 17 -1.89 -16.79 3.51
C SER A 17 -2.91 -16.10 2.60
N PRO A 18 -3.84 -16.83 1.94
CA PRO A 18 -4.87 -16.24 1.10
C PRO A 18 -6.00 -15.57 1.87
N VAL A 19 -5.83 -15.36 3.16
CA VAL A 19 -6.86 -14.71 4.00
C VAL A 19 -6.92 -13.24 3.61
N GLY A 20 -8.03 -12.85 3.00
CA GLY A 20 -8.30 -11.57 2.35
C GLY A 20 -8.32 -10.32 3.24
N PHE A 21 -7.28 -10.13 4.06
CA PHE A 21 -7.14 -8.98 4.94
C PHE A 21 -6.47 -7.75 4.30
N GLY A 22 -5.98 -7.87 3.08
CA GLY A 22 -5.17 -6.83 2.46
C GLY A 22 -5.93 -6.00 1.41
N PHE A 23 -5.37 -4.84 1.07
CA PHE A 23 -5.81 -3.98 -0.04
C PHE A 23 -5.74 -4.67 -1.42
N LEU A 24 -5.09 -5.84 -1.52
CA LEU A 24 -5.05 -6.66 -2.74
C LEU A 24 -6.43 -7.27 -3.07
N HIS A 25 -7.35 -7.34 -2.10
CA HIS A 25 -8.75 -7.73 -2.28
C HIS A 25 -9.67 -6.58 -1.89
N PRO A 26 -9.70 -5.50 -2.70
CA PRO A 26 -10.46 -4.30 -2.38
C PRO A 26 -11.96 -4.59 -2.35
N ALA A 27 -12.67 -3.85 -1.52
CA ALA A 27 -14.12 -3.88 -1.40
C ALA A 27 -14.74 -2.49 -1.49
N GLY A 28 -13.96 -1.51 -1.97
CA GLY A 28 -14.39 -0.15 -2.19
C GLY A 28 -13.53 0.57 -3.23
N PRO A 29 -14.00 1.71 -3.76
CA PRO A 29 -13.35 2.42 -4.86
C PRO A 29 -11.95 2.94 -4.50
N VAL A 30 -11.76 3.41 -3.27
CA VAL A 30 -10.47 3.93 -2.80
C VAL A 30 -9.43 2.81 -2.75
N ALA A 31 -9.75 1.67 -2.13
CA ALA A 31 -8.85 0.53 -2.06
C ALA A 31 -8.57 -0.08 -3.45
N SER A 32 -9.55 -0.05 -4.36
CA SER A 32 -9.36 -0.48 -5.76
C SER A 32 -8.34 0.38 -6.49
N ALA A 33 -8.44 1.68 -6.35
CA ALA A 33 -7.51 2.63 -6.94
C ALA A 33 -6.09 2.53 -6.31
N GLN A 34 -6.00 2.29 -5.00
CA GLN A 34 -4.73 2.04 -4.32
C GLN A 34 -4.07 0.74 -4.81
N ARG A 35 -4.85 -0.34 -5.03
CA ARG A 35 -4.34 -1.59 -5.61
C ARG A 35 -3.82 -1.38 -7.03
N GLU A 36 -4.55 -0.66 -7.86
CA GLU A 36 -4.11 -0.34 -9.22
C GLU A 36 -2.79 0.42 -9.22
N LEU A 37 -2.70 1.47 -8.40
CA LEU A 37 -1.47 2.25 -8.22
C LEU A 37 -0.30 1.38 -7.76
N PHE A 38 -0.52 0.47 -6.82
CA PHE A 38 0.49 -0.46 -6.35
C PHE A 38 1.07 -1.30 -7.48
N PHE A 39 0.23 -1.88 -8.34
CA PHE A 39 0.72 -2.70 -9.46
C PHE A 39 1.47 -1.87 -10.51
N TRP A 40 1.05 -0.63 -10.75
CA TRP A 40 1.80 0.29 -11.62
C TRP A 40 3.19 0.60 -11.05
N ILE A 41 3.28 0.90 -9.76
CA ILE A 41 4.56 1.18 -9.09
C ILE A 41 5.47 -0.06 -9.13
N VAL A 42 4.93 -1.24 -8.80
CA VAL A 42 5.68 -2.50 -8.86
C VAL A 42 6.15 -2.78 -10.29
N GLY A 43 5.28 -2.65 -11.28
CA GLY A 43 5.64 -2.88 -12.70
C GLY A 43 6.76 -1.96 -13.17
N LEU A 44 6.66 -0.67 -12.91
CA LEU A 44 7.70 0.31 -13.27
C LEU A 44 9.02 0.03 -12.51
N SER A 45 8.95 -0.31 -11.23
CA SER A 45 10.14 -0.64 -10.44
C SER A 45 10.85 -1.90 -10.95
N LEU A 46 10.10 -2.90 -11.40
CA LEU A 46 10.65 -4.14 -11.95
C LEU A 46 11.46 -3.90 -13.24
N VAL A 47 11.19 -2.85 -14.00
CA VAL A 47 12.00 -2.49 -15.19
C VAL A 47 13.46 -2.24 -14.81
N VAL A 48 13.71 -1.68 -13.63
CA VAL A 48 15.08 -1.42 -13.13
C VAL A 48 15.61 -2.60 -12.31
N VAL A 49 14.78 -3.18 -11.47
CA VAL A 49 15.18 -4.21 -10.50
C VAL A 49 15.46 -5.56 -11.17
N LEU A 50 14.60 -6.00 -12.11
CA LEU A 50 14.75 -7.30 -12.77
C LEU A 50 16.06 -7.46 -13.54
N PRO A 51 16.52 -6.50 -14.36
CA PRO A 51 17.80 -6.61 -15.02
C PRO A 51 18.95 -6.83 -14.04
N VAL A 52 18.95 -6.11 -12.91
CA VAL A 52 20.00 -6.26 -11.89
C VAL A 52 19.95 -7.64 -11.25
N LEU A 53 18.77 -8.11 -10.86
CA LEU A 53 18.59 -9.44 -10.25
C LEU A 53 18.95 -10.58 -11.20
N LEU A 54 18.71 -10.42 -12.51
CA LEU A 54 19.00 -11.44 -13.50
C LEU A 54 20.46 -11.40 -13.96
N LEU A 55 21.00 -10.19 -14.20
CA LEU A 55 22.38 -10.05 -14.68
C LEU A 55 23.42 -10.38 -13.62
N THR A 56 23.16 -10.07 -12.36
CA THR A 56 24.12 -10.34 -11.27
C THR A 56 24.51 -11.82 -11.18
N PRO A 57 23.60 -12.80 -11.06
CA PRO A 57 23.98 -14.21 -11.03
C PRO A 57 24.58 -14.70 -12.37
N VAL A 58 24.11 -14.16 -13.49
CA VAL A 58 24.69 -14.48 -14.81
C VAL A 58 26.14 -14.04 -14.90
N LEU A 59 26.45 -12.82 -14.47
CA LEU A 59 27.80 -12.30 -14.45
C LEU A 59 28.69 -13.08 -13.47
N LEU A 60 28.23 -13.37 -12.27
CA LEU A 60 28.95 -14.19 -11.29
C LEU A 60 29.24 -15.58 -11.82
N TRP A 61 28.31 -16.20 -12.50
CA TRP A 61 28.51 -17.52 -13.10
C TRP A 61 29.47 -17.48 -14.29
N ARG A 62 29.34 -16.45 -15.17
CA ARG A 62 30.18 -16.31 -16.37
C ARG A 62 31.63 -15.98 -16.05
N TYR A 63 31.88 -15.13 -15.06
CA TYR A 63 33.24 -14.67 -14.68
C TYR A 63 33.78 -15.34 -13.42
N ARG A 64 33.23 -16.50 -13.03
CA ARG A 64 33.73 -17.30 -11.91
C ARG A 64 35.18 -17.74 -12.14
N TYR A 65 35.92 -17.86 -11.04
CA TYR A 65 37.31 -18.37 -11.09
C TYR A 65 37.41 -19.70 -11.82
N GLY A 66 38.38 -19.82 -12.72
CA GLY A 66 38.58 -21.01 -13.55
C GLY A 66 37.86 -21.02 -14.90
N GLN A 67 37.04 -20.01 -15.22
CA GLN A 67 36.36 -19.94 -16.51
C GLN A 67 37.28 -19.34 -17.59
N ARG A 68 37.78 -20.20 -18.47
CA ARG A 68 38.74 -19.79 -19.54
C ARG A 68 38.10 -19.12 -20.75
N GLN A 69 36.76 -19.14 -20.86
CA GLN A 69 36.04 -18.57 -22.02
C GLN A 69 35.67 -17.09 -21.87
N ALA A 70 35.88 -16.51 -20.71
CA ALA A 70 35.57 -15.08 -20.49
C ALA A 70 36.70 -14.24 -21.09
N ALA A 71 36.34 -13.30 -21.97
CA ALA A 71 37.27 -12.34 -22.55
C ALA A 71 37.82 -11.41 -21.49
N TYR A 72 39.10 -11.45 -21.23
CA TYR A 72 39.78 -10.53 -20.33
C TYR A 72 40.10 -9.23 -21.04
N ARG A 73 39.44 -8.12 -20.64
CA ARG A 73 39.63 -6.75 -21.20
C ARG A 73 39.96 -5.76 -20.09
N PRO A 74 41.19 -5.71 -19.58
CA PRO A 74 41.57 -4.92 -18.40
C PRO A 74 41.52 -3.40 -18.62
N ARG A 75 41.51 -2.94 -19.88
CA ARG A 75 41.45 -1.52 -20.25
C ARG A 75 40.04 -1.02 -20.65
N TRP A 76 39.02 -1.86 -20.43
CA TRP A 76 37.66 -1.46 -20.72
C TRP A 76 37.07 -0.68 -19.53
N GLU A 77 37.08 0.63 -19.61
CA GLU A 77 36.67 1.54 -18.51
C GLU A 77 35.35 2.24 -18.79
N PHE A 78 34.98 2.41 -20.07
CA PHE A 78 33.81 3.21 -20.43
C PHE A 78 33.06 2.63 -21.64
N SER A 79 31.73 2.75 -21.61
CA SER A 79 30.86 2.43 -22.74
C SER A 79 29.65 3.37 -22.73
N LEU A 80 29.64 4.33 -23.65
CA LEU A 80 28.56 5.32 -23.76
C LEU A 80 27.15 4.70 -23.79
N PRO A 81 26.86 3.63 -24.58
CA PRO A 81 25.52 3.04 -24.57
C PRO A 81 25.13 2.38 -23.23
N LEU A 82 26.07 1.79 -22.53
CA LEU A 82 25.80 1.21 -21.21
C LEU A 82 25.58 2.29 -20.16
N GLU A 83 26.37 3.36 -20.19
CA GLU A 83 26.19 4.52 -19.29
C GLU A 83 24.84 5.19 -19.54
N THR A 84 24.51 5.46 -20.80
CA THR A 84 23.21 6.08 -21.14
C THR A 84 22.04 5.19 -20.72
N LEU A 85 22.14 3.87 -20.86
CA LEU A 85 21.08 2.96 -20.46
C LEU A 85 20.96 2.86 -18.92
N SER A 86 22.10 2.73 -18.23
CA SER A 86 22.13 2.52 -16.78
C SER A 86 21.69 3.76 -15.99
N TRP A 87 21.91 4.95 -16.51
CA TRP A 87 21.42 6.21 -15.93
C TRP A 87 20.07 6.66 -16.49
N GLY A 88 19.89 6.54 -17.80
CA GLY A 88 18.69 7.04 -18.49
C GLY A 88 17.42 6.28 -18.09
N VAL A 89 17.48 4.95 -18.02
CA VAL A 89 16.28 4.16 -17.66
C VAL A 89 15.80 4.44 -16.24
N PRO A 90 16.64 4.41 -15.19
CA PRO A 90 16.20 4.78 -13.85
C PRO A 90 15.66 6.21 -13.73
N VAL A 91 16.32 7.18 -14.39
CA VAL A 91 15.83 8.57 -14.39
C VAL A 91 14.43 8.66 -15.02
N LEU A 92 14.23 8.01 -16.17
CA LEU A 92 12.92 7.95 -16.82
C LEU A 92 11.86 7.33 -15.91
N VAL A 93 12.19 6.21 -15.26
CA VAL A 93 11.28 5.51 -14.32
C VAL A 93 10.93 6.42 -13.14
N VAL A 94 11.90 7.14 -12.57
CA VAL A 94 11.63 8.08 -11.46
C VAL A 94 10.70 9.22 -11.90
N VAL A 95 10.90 9.78 -13.09
CA VAL A 95 10.01 10.82 -13.64
C VAL A 95 8.59 10.28 -13.83
N LEU A 96 8.45 9.09 -14.42
CA LEU A 96 7.13 8.47 -14.61
C LEU A 96 6.45 8.17 -13.28
N LEU A 97 7.18 7.64 -12.29
CA LEU A 97 6.65 7.41 -10.95
C LEU A 97 6.24 8.72 -10.26
N GLY A 98 7.02 9.79 -10.44
CA GLY A 98 6.69 11.11 -9.91
C GLY A 98 5.37 11.65 -10.46
N VAL A 99 5.20 11.61 -11.77
CA VAL A 99 3.96 12.04 -12.44
C VAL A 99 2.78 11.18 -12.00
N LEU A 100 2.93 9.84 -12.02
CA LEU A 100 1.88 8.91 -11.63
C LEU A 100 1.44 9.15 -10.17
N THR A 101 2.41 9.29 -9.26
CA THR A 101 2.14 9.53 -7.84
C THR A 101 1.45 10.86 -7.63
N TRP A 102 1.91 11.92 -8.32
CA TRP A 102 1.30 13.24 -8.24
C TRP A 102 -0.17 13.23 -8.65
N GLU A 103 -0.48 12.62 -9.81
CA GLU A 103 -1.87 12.53 -10.30
C GLU A 103 -2.75 11.73 -9.36
N ARG A 104 -2.28 10.56 -8.91
CA ARG A 104 -3.06 9.67 -8.04
C ARG A 104 -3.24 10.24 -6.64
N THR A 105 -2.26 10.94 -6.09
CA THR A 105 -2.41 11.61 -4.79
C THR A 105 -3.49 12.68 -4.82
N ARG A 106 -3.58 13.45 -5.92
CA ARG A 106 -4.64 14.44 -6.09
C ARG A 106 -6.03 13.83 -6.29
N GLN A 107 -6.12 12.66 -6.93
CA GLN A 107 -7.38 11.95 -7.16
C GLN A 107 -7.87 11.22 -5.91
N LEU A 108 -6.95 10.69 -5.12
CA LEU A 108 -7.20 9.89 -3.92
C LEU A 108 -7.07 10.70 -2.63
N ASP A 109 -7.21 12.01 -2.71
CA ASP A 109 -7.19 12.89 -1.55
C ASP A 109 -8.29 12.43 -0.56
N PRO A 110 -7.94 12.04 0.67
CA PRO A 110 -8.91 11.53 1.64
C PRO A 110 -9.95 12.58 2.06
N TYR A 111 -9.64 13.87 1.91
CA TYR A 111 -10.55 14.98 2.19
C TYR A 111 -11.54 15.26 1.05
N ARG A 112 -11.38 14.59 -0.08
CA ARG A 112 -12.24 14.81 -1.24
C ARG A 112 -13.46 13.88 -1.19
N PRO A 113 -14.68 14.43 -1.28
CA PRO A 113 -15.90 13.63 -1.34
C PRO A 113 -15.87 12.63 -2.50
N LEU A 114 -16.25 11.38 -2.23
CA LEU A 114 -16.42 10.39 -3.28
C LEU A 114 -17.69 10.71 -4.09
N PRO A 115 -17.64 10.57 -5.42
CA PRO A 115 -18.82 10.79 -6.27
C PRO A 115 -19.90 9.77 -5.92
N GLY A 116 -21.13 10.25 -5.79
CA GLY A 116 -22.28 9.40 -5.48
C GLY A 116 -23.60 10.15 -5.61
N PRO A 117 -24.75 9.45 -5.76
CA PRO A 117 -26.06 10.06 -5.96
C PRO A 117 -26.65 10.67 -4.69
N ALA A 118 -26.15 10.32 -3.52
CA ALA A 118 -26.63 10.77 -2.22
C ALA A 118 -25.53 11.50 -1.43
N PRO A 119 -25.90 12.43 -0.53
CA PRO A 119 -24.93 13.04 0.38
C PRO A 119 -24.23 11.97 1.21
N ALA A 120 -22.98 12.24 1.59
CA ALA A 120 -22.19 11.30 2.39
C ALA A 120 -22.90 10.97 3.71
N PHE A 121 -22.72 9.77 4.19
CA PHE A 121 -23.19 9.32 5.49
C PHE A 121 -22.18 9.76 6.55
N GLU A 122 -22.61 10.60 7.48
CA GLU A 122 -21.74 11.23 8.48
C GLU A 122 -21.51 10.30 9.66
N VAL A 123 -20.22 10.09 10.00
CA VAL A 123 -19.78 9.35 11.18
C VAL A 123 -18.64 10.11 11.85
N GLN A 124 -18.72 10.26 13.17
CA GLN A 124 -17.62 10.78 13.97
C GLN A 124 -16.89 9.60 14.62
N ALA A 125 -15.57 9.53 14.45
CA ALA A 125 -14.74 8.48 15.03
C ALA A 125 -13.79 9.11 16.06
N ILE A 126 -13.92 8.70 17.30
CA ILE A 126 -13.08 9.20 18.40
C ILE A 126 -12.22 8.05 18.90
N ALA A 127 -10.91 8.20 18.74
CA ALA A 127 -9.96 7.28 19.33
C ALA A 127 -9.86 7.50 20.85
N LEU A 128 -10.09 6.44 21.59
CA LEU A 128 -9.98 6.40 23.05
C LEU A 128 -8.88 5.41 23.42
N ASP A 129 -8.52 5.34 24.70
CA ASP A 129 -7.60 4.32 25.19
C ASP A 129 -8.18 2.91 24.93
N TRP A 130 -7.49 2.15 24.07
CA TRP A 130 -7.79 0.75 23.71
C TRP A 130 -9.10 0.51 22.95
N LYS A 131 -9.77 1.54 22.44
CA LYS A 131 -11.04 1.41 21.73
C LYS A 131 -11.31 2.61 20.80
N TRP A 132 -12.16 2.36 19.83
CA TRP A 132 -12.71 3.38 18.94
C TRP A 132 -14.19 3.57 19.27
N LEU A 133 -14.61 4.82 19.43
CA LEU A 133 -16.01 5.22 19.56
C LEU A 133 -16.47 5.80 18.22
N PHE A 134 -17.49 5.21 17.64
CA PHE A 134 -18.13 5.70 16.43
C PHE A 134 -19.50 6.29 16.79
N ILE A 135 -19.70 7.57 16.50
CA ILE A 135 -20.92 8.29 16.76
C ILE A 135 -21.62 8.58 15.43
N TYR A 136 -22.90 8.34 15.38
CA TYR A 136 -23.76 8.57 14.22
C TYR A 136 -24.72 9.73 14.54
N PRO A 137 -24.38 10.98 14.22
CA PRO A 137 -25.13 12.15 14.67
C PRO A 137 -26.59 12.18 14.17
N GLN A 138 -26.81 11.73 12.94
CA GLN A 138 -28.13 11.70 12.32
C GLN A 138 -29.07 10.64 12.94
N GLN A 139 -28.52 9.55 13.45
CA GLN A 139 -29.25 8.42 14.06
C GLN A 139 -29.34 8.54 15.58
N GLY A 140 -28.53 9.39 16.21
CA GLY A 140 -28.47 9.55 17.65
C GLY A 140 -27.96 8.32 18.41
N VAL A 141 -27.12 7.50 17.75
CA VAL A 141 -26.53 6.27 18.32
C VAL A 141 -25.02 6.31 18.28
N ALA A 142 -24.39 5.47 19.10
CA ALA A 142 -22.94 5.28 19.09
C ALA A 142 -22.59 3.79 19.27
N THR A 143 -21.48 3.38 18.67
CA THR A 143 -20.94 2.02 18.77
C THR A 143 -19.48 2.05 19.23
N VAL A 144 -19.01 0.97 19.81
CA VAL A 144 -17.61 0.84 20.26
C VAL A 144 -16.95 -0.32 19.52
N ASN A 145 -15.80 -0.01 18.88
CA ASN A 145 -15.00 -0.95 18.08
C ASN A 145 -15.73 -1.57 16.87
N GLU A 146 -16.92 -1.14 16.57
CA GLU A 146 -17.70 -1.61 15.43
C GLU A 146 -18.20 -0.41 14.62
N LEU A 147 -17.70 -0.28 13.39
CA LEU A 147 -18.13 0.76 12.44
C LEU A 147 -19.19 0.19 11.50
N VAL A 148 -20.45 0.56 11.72
CA VAL A 148 -21.57 0.14 10.87
C VAL A 148 -21.86 1.22 9.82
N ILE A 149 -21.73 0.87 8.55
CA ILE A 149 -21.91 1.81 7.43
C ILE A 149 -22.81 1.21 6.35
N PRO A 150 -23.55 2.05 5.61
CA PRO A 150 -24.33 1.57 4.46
C PRO A 150 -23.43 1.19 3.30
N SER A 151 -23.72 0.09 2.61
CA SER A 151 -23.08 -0.27 1.35
C SER A 151 -23.56 0.60 0.18
N GLY A 152 -22.70 0.82 -0.80
CA GLY A 152 -23.02 1.60 -2.01
C GLY A 152 -23.15 3.11 -1.80
N ARG A 153 -22.89 3.62 -0.61
CA ARG A 153 -22.96 5.05 -0.27
C ARG A 153 -21.62 5.54 0.28
N SER A 154 -21.23 6.75 -0.12
CA SER A 154 -20.05 7.42 0.45
C SER A 154 -20.25 7.69 1.93
N VAL A 155 -19.25 7.42 2.74
CA VAL A 155 -19.20 7.68 4.19
C VAL A 155 -18.13 8.72 4.44
N HIS A 156 -18.49 9.77 5.17
CA HIS A 156 -17.58 10.79 5.65
C HIS A 156 -17.24 10.50 7.12
N LEU A 157 -16.00 10.11 7.36
CA LEU A 157 -15.45 9.91 8.69
C LEU A 157 -14.72 11.17 9.14
N SER A 158 -15.22 11.79 10.19
CA SER A 158 -14.53 12.85 10.93
C SER A 158 -13.85 12.24 12.14
N MET A 159 -12.52 12.33 12.23
CA MET A 159 -11.73 11.60 13.22
C MET A 159 -10.96 12.54 14.13
N THR A 160 -10.95 12.20 15.41
CA THR A 160 -10.10 12.84 16.43
C THR A 160 -9.66 11.82 17.48
N SER A 161 -8.76 12.21 18.37
CA SER A 161 -8.36 11.38 19.51
C SER A 161 -8.60 12.14 20.81
N ALA A 162 -9.02 11.44 21.85
CA ALA A 162 -9.19 11.99 23.17
C ALA A 162 -7.87 12.05 23.98
N THR A 163 -6.88 11.22 23.63
CA THR A 163 -5.64 11.08 24.37
C THR A 163 -4.41 11.19 23.48
N VAL A 164 -3.91 10.09 22.95
CA VAL A 164 -2.70 10.04 22.13
C VAL A 164 -3.05 9.87 20.65
N MET A 165 -2.06 10.12 19.80
CA MET A 165 -2.20 9.89 18.37
C MET A 165 -2.48 8.41 18.09
N GLN A 166 -3.52 8.15 17.33
CA GLN A 166 -3.97 6.84 16.88
C GLN A 166 -4.08 6.83 15.36
N SER A 167 -4.26 5.68 14.75
CA SER A 167 -4.53 5.64 13.32
C SER A 167 -5.50 4.52 12.94
N LEU A 168 -6.56 4.90 12.27
CA LEU A 168 -7.56 3.96 11.74
C LEU A 168 -7.15 3.49 10.35
N MET A 169 -7.16 2.19 10.14
CA MET A 169 -6.92 1.57 8.85
C MET A 169 -7.92 0.46 8.59
N ILE A 170 -8.63 0.53 7.47
CA ILE A 170 -9.52 -0.53 6.97
C ILE A 170 -9.00 -0.92 5.57
N PRO A 171 -8.03 -1.84 5.45
CA PRO A 171 -7.24 -2.05 4.24
C PRO A 171 -8.04 -2.38 2.99
N ARG A 172 -9.22 -2.98 3.15
CA ARG A 172 -10.11 -3.33 2.03
C ARG A 172 -10.99 -2.18 1.53
N LEU A 173 -11.15 -1.12 2.33
CA LEU A 173 -12.01 0.03 1.99
C LEU A 173 -11.19 1.27 1.69
N ALA A 174 -10.21 1.60 2.56
CA ALA A 174 -9.41 2.81 2.45
C ALA A 174 -8.02 2.60 3.10
N GLY A 175 -7.14 3.57 2.87
CA GLY A 175 -5.83 3.62 3.51
C GLY A 175 -5.89 3.98 4.98
N GLN A 176 -4.73 4.29 5.53
CA GLN A 176 -4.55 4.71 6.91
C GLN A 176 -4.80 6.21 7.06
N MET A 177 -5.50 6.59 8.14
CA MET A 177 -5.68 7.99 8.54
C MET A 177 -5.39 8.17 10.02
N TYR A 178 -4.63 9.21 10.35
CA TYR A 178 -4.31 9.55 11.73
C TYR A 178 -5.44 10.29 12.41
N ALA A 179 -5.70 9.95 13.68
CA ALA A 179 -6.54 10.67 14.60
C ALA A 179 -5.67 11.25 15.71
N MET A 180 -5.65 12.56 15.84
CA MET A 180 -4.78 13.28 16.78
C MET A 180 -5.59 14.11 17.75
N ALA A 181 -5.12 14.17 19.00
CA ALA A 181 -5.74 14.99 20.03
C ALA A 181 -5.68 16.51 19.67
N GLY A 182 -6.80 17.20 19.81
CA GLY A 182 -6.89 18.61 19.46
C GLY A 182 -6.94 18.95 17.98
N MET A 183 -6.95 17.92 17.10
CA MET A 183 -7.11 18.06 15.66
C MET A 183 -8.28 17.23 15.18
N GLN A 184 -8.86 17.65 14.06
CA GLN A 184 -9.87 16.89 13.33
C GLN A 184 -9.33 16.54 11.97
N THR A 185 -9.35 15.25 11.63
CA THR A 185 -8.99 14.74 10.32
C THR A 185 -10.21 14.12 9.65
N GLU A 186 -10.22 14.08 8.34
CA GLU A 186 -11.39 13.64 7.56
C GLU A 186 -10.98 12.56 6.57
N GLN A 187 -11.86 11.60 6.38
CA GLN A 187 -11.65 10.54 5.40
C GLN A 187 -12.97 10.14 4.74
N TYR A 188 -12.97 10.07 3.43
CA TYR A 188 -14.07 9.49 2.68
C TYR A 188 -13.76 8.05 2.33
N LEU A 189 -14.73 7.16 2.56
CA LEU A 189 -14.64 5.74 2.19
C LEU A 189 -16.02 5.24 1.74
N GLN A 190 -16.03 4.09 1.08
CA GLN A 190 -17.25 3.43 0.62
C GLN A 190 -17.02 1.92 0.59
N ALA A 191 -18.03 1.14 1.00
CA ALA A 191 -18.11 -0.28 0.76
C ALA A 191 -19.04 -0.53 -0.43
N ASP A 192 -18.56 -1.25 -1.45
CA ASP A 192 -19.33 -1.53 -2.67
C ASP A 192 -20.44 -2.56 -2.44
N ALA A 193 -20.22 -3.49 -1.50
CA ALA A 193 -21.15 -4.55 -1.14
C ALA A 193 -21.22 -4.76 0.37
N PRO A 194 -22.31 -5.32 0.90
CA PRO A 194 -22.39 -5.74 2.29
C PRO A 194 -21.32 -6.78 2.63
N GLY A 195 -20.75 -6.68 3.81
CA GLY A 195 -19.72 -7.58 4.31
C GLY A 195 -19.07 -7.09 5.59
N GLU A 196 -18.21 -7.91 6.14
CA GLU A 196 -17.39 -7.57 7.31
C GLU A 196 -15.97 -7.24 6.86
N PHE A 197 -15.46 -6.12 7.34
CA PHE A 197 -14.14 -5.62 6.98
C PHE A 197 -13.31 -5.38 8.25
N ALA A 198 -12.21 -6.12 8.38
CA ALA A 198 -11.33 -5.93 9.51
C ALA A 198 -10.65 -4.56 9.45
N GLY A 199 -10.92 -3.74 10.46
CA GLY A 199 -10.19 -2.52 10.78
C GLY A 199 -9.14 -2.78 11.85
N ARG A 200 -8.14 -1.94 11.92
CA ARG A 200 -7.12 -2.00 12.96
C ARG A 200 -6.54 -0.63 13.25
N ASN A 201 -6.07 -0.47 14.47
CA ASN A 201 -5.18 0.63 14.81
C ASN A 201 -3.77 0.28 14.32
N THR A 202 -3.16 1.15 13.54
CA THR A 202 -1.82 0.94 12.98
C THR A 202 -0.73 1.74 13.69
N GLN A 203 -1.09 2.56 14.66
CA GLN A 203 -0.16 3.23 15.55
C GLN A 203 0.10 2.36 16.79
N PHE A 204 1.37 2.02 17.02
CA PHE A 204 1.76 1.28 18.21
C PHE A 204 1.91 2.24 19.40
N ASN A 205 1.03 2.11 20.39
CA ASN A 205 1.03 2.92 21.62
C ASN A 205 1.27 2.09 22.90
N GLY A 206 1.83 0.90 22.78
CA GLY A 206 2.15 0.02 23.89
C GLY A 206 1.52 -1.37 23.75
N PHE A 207 1.77 -2.22 24.77
CA PHE A 207 1.23 -3.56 24.78
C PHE A 207 -0.30 -3.57 24.88
N GLY A 208 -0.95 -4.39 24.05
CA GLY A 208 -2.39 -4.59 24.05
C GLY A 208 -3.19 -3.60 23.20
N PHE A 209 -2.51 -2.76 22.44
CA PHE A 209 -3.16 -1.85 21.49
C PHE A 209 -3.48 -2.55 20.19
#